data_36a6e80485b00c81f740994c3a74df8e
#
_entry.id   36a6e80485b00c81f740994c3a74df8e
#
_cell.length_a   1.000
_cell.length_b   1.000
_cell.length_c   1.000
_cell.angle_alpha   90.00
_cell.angle_beta   90.00
_cell.angle_gamma   90.00
#
_symmetry.space_group_name_H-M   'P 1'
#
loop_
_entity.id
_entity.type
_entity.pdbx_description
1 polymer ?
#
loop_
_entity_poly.entity_id
_entity_poly.type
_entity_poly.pdbx_seq_one_letter_code
_entity_poly.pdbx_strand_id
1 'polypeptide(L)'
;MKHNQSGEDYLETILLLSKKQEAVHRIDVARAVGVSQPAVQKAIKILIAQGYVETDGMHIHLTESGRKYAESVYGRHCTIRAFLRLLGVSEEAADADA
;
A
#
# COMPACT_ATOMS: atom_id res chain seq x y z
N MET A 1 -15.20 3.35 10.39
CA MET A 1 -15.63 2.71 9.54
C MET A 1 -14.76 1.82 8.94
N LYS A 2 -15.16 0.97 8.57
CA LYS A 2 -14.45 0.20 7.99
C LYS A 2 -14.70 0.15 6.70
N HIS A 3 -14.05 0.23 6.06
CA HIS A 3 -14.27 0.20 4.69
C HIS A 3 -13.34 -0.76 4.08
N ASN A 4 -13.61 -1.15 2.89
CA ASN A 4 -12.81 -2.10 2.19
C ASN A 4 -11.49 -1.50 1.85
N GLN A 5 -10.45 -2.27 2.02
CA GLN A 5 -9.14 -1.86 1.56
C GLN A 5 -9.09 -2.07 0.06
N SER A 6 -8.71 -1.05 -0.67
CA SER A 6 -8.65 -1.12 -2.12
C SER A 6 -7.33 -1.70 -2.58
N GLY A 7 -7.28 -2.12 -3.84
CA GLY A 7 -6.03 -2.58 -4.44
C GLY A 7 -4.96 -1.51 -4.40
N GLU A 8 -5.35 -0.25 -4.50
CA GLU A 8 -4.40 0.85 -4.42
C GLU A 8 -3.73 0.91 -3.06
N ASP A 9 -4.49 0.68 -1.99
CA ASP A 9 -3.93 0.70 -0.65
C ASP A 9 -2.91 -0.42 -0.48
N TYR A 10 -3.20 -1.59 -1.00
CA TYR A 10 -2.27 -2.71 -0.93
C TYR A 10 -1.00 -2.42 -1.73
N LEU A 11 -1.15 -1.87 -2.92
CA LEU A 11 0.01 -1.57 -3.76
C LEU A 11 0.89 -0.50 -3.11
N GLU A 12 0.29 0.54 -2.56
CA GLU A 12 1.05 1.58 -1.88
C GLU A 12 1.79 1.00 -0.67
N THR A 13 1.11 0.15 0.08
CA THR A 13 1.72 -0.47 1.25
C THR A 13 2.92 -1.33 0.87
N ILE A 14 2.78 -2.13 -0.19
CA ILE A 14 3.88 -2.97 -0.65
C ILE A 14 5.04 -2.10 -1.11
N LEU A 15 4.75 -1.01 -1.82
CA LEU A 15 5.79 -0.10 -2.27
C LEU A 15 6.57 0.47 -1.08
N LEU A 16 5.86 0.95 -0.06
CA LEU A 16 6.50 1.56 1.09
C LEU A 16 7.31 0.54 1.88
N LEU A 17 6.79 -0.67 2.03
CA LEU A 17 7.51 -1.72 2.72
C LEU A 17 8.76 -2.12 1.94
N SER A 18 8.68 -2.14 0.62
CA SER A 18 9.83 -2.47 -0.22
C SER A 18 10.97 -1.48 -0.06
N LYS A 19 10.65 -0.25 0.31
CA LYS A 19 11.68 0.76 0.53
C LYS A 19 12.37 0.61 1.88
N LYS A 20 11.72 -0.08 2.82
CA LYS A 20 12.27 -0.25 4.16
C LYS A 20 12.99 -1.57 4.34
N GLN A 21 12.62 -2.59 3.60
CA GLN A 21 13.16 -3.92 3.79
C GLN A 21 13.29 -4.63 2.45
N GLU A 22 14.20 -5.58 2.39
CA GLU A 22 14.47 -6.26 1.13
C GLU A 22 13.37 -7.23 0.75
N ALA A 23 12.79 -7.89 1.72
CA ALA A 23 11.77 -8.90 1.45
C ALA A 23 10.47 -8.51 2.13
N VAL A 24 9.40 -8.49 1.37
CA VAL A 24 8.07 -8.17 1.88
C VAL A 24 7.27 -9.46 1.91
N HIS A 25 6.71 -9.77 3.07
CA HIS A 25 5.91 -10.97 3.27
C HIS A 25 4.45 -10.59 3.51
N ARG A 26 3.57 -11.57 3.38
CA ARG A 26 2.15 -11.32 3.59
C ARG A 26 1.86 -10.79 4.99
N ILE A 27 2.58 -11.32 5.99
CA ILE A 27 2.38 -10.86 7.37
C ILE A 27 2.73 -9.39 7.52
N ASP A 28 3.75 -8.93 6.79
CA ASP A 28 4.14 -7.53 6.83
C ASP A 28 3.04 -6.64 6.29
N VAL A 29 2.43 -7.07 5.19
CA VAL A 29 1.33 -6.32 4.58
C VAL A 29 0.11 -6.35 5.50
N ALA A 30 -0.18 -7.50 6.10
CA ALA A 30 -1.31 -7.62 6.99
C ALA A 30 -1.19 -6.66 8.16
N ARG A 31 0.00 -6.56 8.74
CA ARG A 31 0.23 -5.67 9.86
C ARG A 31 0.13 -4.21 9.44
N ALA A 32 0.67 -3.88 8.29
CA ALA A 32 0.69 -2.48 7.84
C ALA A 32 -0.69 -2.00 7.45
N VAL A 33 -1.48 -2.86 6.81
CA VAL A 33 -2.82 -2.48 6.38
C VAL A 33 -3.82 -2.63 7.52
N GLY A 34 -3.57 -3.55 8.44
CA GLY A 34 -4.48 -3.78 9.55
C GLY A 34 -5.57 -4.78 9.23
N VAL A 35 -5.24 -5.80 8.45
CA VAL A 35 -6.19 -6.83 8.04
C VAL A 35 -5.62 -8.20 8.33
N SER A 36 -6.44 -9.23 8.15
CA SER A 36 -6.00 -10.60 8.38
C SER A 36 -5.14 -11.10 7.22
N GLN A 37 -4.35 -12.14 7.47
CA GLN A 37 -3.55 -12.73 6.40
C GLN A 37 -4.41 -13.33 5.29
N PRO A 38 -5.54 -14.00 5.57
CA PRO A 38 -6.41 -14.44 4.47
C PRO A 38 -6.89 -13.31 3.59
N ALA A 39 -7.16 -12.13 4.17
CA ALA A 39 -7.56 -10.98 3.37
C ALA A 39 -6.43 -10.53 2.45
N VAL A 40 -5.20 -10.52 2.97
CA VAL A 40 -4.02 -10.19 2.16
C VAL A 40 -3.85 -11.20 1.03
N GLN A 41 -3.99 -12.48 1.34
CA GLN A 41 -3.84 -13.53 0.34
C GLN A 41 -4.82 -13.33 -0.81
N LYS A 42 -6.06 -13.00 -0.48
CA LYS A 42 -7.07 -12.76 -1.50
C LYS A 42 -6.72 -11.55 -2.35
N ALA A 43 -6.29 -10.47 -1.71
CA ALA A 43 -5.92 -9.25 -2.43
C ALA A 43 -4.72 -9.50 -3.33
N ILE A 44 -3.73 -10.24 -2.84
CA ILE A 44 -2.53 -10.53 -3.63
C ILE A 44 -2.87 -11.33 -4.87
N LYS A 45 -3.78 -12.30 -4.74
CA LYS A 45 -4.20 -13.07 -5.91
C LYS A 45 -4.81 -12.19 -6.99
N ILE A 46 -5.62 -11.22 -6.57
CA ILE A 46 -6.24 -10.31 -7.52
C ILE A 46 -5.18 -9.44 -8.18
N LEU A 47 -4.23 -8.94 -7.40
CA LEU A 47 -3.19 -8.09 -7.95
C LEU A 47 -2.25 -8.85 -8.88
N ILE A 48 -2.02 -10.12 -8.62
CA ILE A 48 -1.24 -10.96 -9.54
C ILE A 48 -1.98 -11.09 -10.87
N ALA A 49 -3.29 -11.34 -10.80
CA ALA A 49 -4.09 -11.46 -12.02
C ALA A 49 -4.10 -10.17 -12.83
N GLN A 50 -3.99 -9.04 -12.16
CA GLN A 50 -3.94 -7.75 -12.83
C GLN A 50 -2.55 -7.39 -13.35
N GLY A 51 -1.55 -8.19 -13.02
CA GLY A 51 -0.20 -7.96 -13.50
C GLY A 51 0.61 -6.97 -12.68
N TYR A 52 0.15 -6.61 -11.49
CA TYR A 52 0.83 -5.62 -10.66
C TYR A 52 1.79 -6.22 -9.65
N VAL A 53 1.60 -7.49 -9.31
CA VAL A 53 2.34 -8.13 -8.25
C VAL A 53 2.81 -9.51 -8.72
N GLU A 54 4.00 -9.90 -8.25
CA GLU A 54 4.51 -11.25 -8.44
C GLU A 54 4.93 -11.77 -7.08
N THR A 55 4.95 -13.09 -6.94
CA THR A 55 5.41 -13.68 -5.70
C THR A 55 6.53 -14.66 -6.02
N ASP A 56 7.49 -14.76 -5.08
CA ASP A 56 8.59 -15.70 -5.19
C ASP A 56 8.62 -16.40 -3.84
N GLY A 57 7.97 -17.56 -3.77
CA GLY A 57 7.80 -18.24 -2.51
C GLY A 57 6.92 -17.41 -1.60
N MET A 58 7.48 -16.95 -0.49
CA MET A 58 6.74 -16.14 0.47
C MET A 58 6.96 -14.64 0.27
N HIS A 59 7.80 -14.27 -0.68
CA HIS A 59 8.11 -12.87 -0.93
C HIS A 59 7.17 -12.27 -1.95
N ILE A 60 6.79 -11.03 -1.73
CA ILE A 60 5.90 -10.29 -2.61
C ILE A 60 6.69 -9.20 -3.28
N HIS A 61 6.56 -9.09 -4.60
CA HIS A 61 7.26 -8.08 -5.37
C HIS A 61 6.29 -7.33 -6.25
N LEU A 62 6.53 -6.05 -6.44
CA LEU A 62 5.79 -5.29 -7.44
C LEU A 62 6.44 -5.54 -8.80
N THR A 63 5.61 -5.73 -9.82
CA THR A 63 6.09 -5.71 -11.19
C THR A 63 6.40 -4.27 -11.55
N GLU A 64 6.96 -4.05 -12.74
CA GLU A 64 7.21 -2.69 -13.19
C GLU A 64 5.90 -1.92 -13.28
N SER A 65 4.85 -2.54 -13.82
CA SER A 65 3.54 -1.91 -13.90
C SER A 65 2.98 -1.61 -12.51
N GLY A 66 3.15 -2.55 -11.59
CA GLY A 66 2.66 -2.37 -10.22
C GLY A 66 3.38 -1.24 -9.52
N ARG A 67 4.69 -1.14 -9.72
CA ARG A 67 5.46 -0.07 -9.10
C ARG A 67 5.06 1.28 -9.63
N LYS A 68 4.87 1.40 -10.95
CA LYS A 68 4.44 2.65 -11.53
C LYS A 68 3.09 3.08 -11.01
N TYR A 69 2.18 2.13 -10.89
CA TYR A 69 0.85 2.42 -10.38
C TYR A 69 0.92 2.83 -8.92
N ALA A 70 1.69 2.08 -8.12
CA ALA A 70 1.83 2.37 -6.70
C ALA A 70 2.48 3.75 -6.48
N GLU A 71 3.46 4.10 -7.27
CA GLU A 71 4.10 5.40 -7.18
C GLU A 71 3.14 6.52 -7.52
N SER A 72 2.26 6.28 -8.49
CA SER A 72 1.24 7.25 -8.84
C SER A 72 0.27 7.48 -7.68
N VAL A 73 -0.15 6.42 -7.02
CA VAL A 73 -1.04 6.53 -5.85
C VAL A 73 -0.34 7.27 -4.72
N TYR A 74 0.91 6.91 -4.45
CA TYR A 74 1.68 7.54 -3.40
C TYR A 74 1.89 9.03 -3.69
N GLY A 75 2.16 9.37 -4.95
CA GLY A 75 2.32 10.75 -5.35
C GLY A 75 1.08 11.58 -5.11
N ARG A 76 -0.09 11.01 -5.41
CA ARG A 76 -1.35 11.72 -5.15
C ARG A 76 -1.54 11.96 -3.66
N HIS A 77 -1.22 10.96 -2.83
CA HIS A 77 -1.37 11.11 -1.39
C HIS A 77 -0.40 12.14 -0.84
N CYS A 78 0.82 12.18 -1.33
CA CYS A 78 1.79 13.16 -0.90
C CYS A 78 1.37 14.57 -1.26
N THR A 79 0.78 14.74 -2.44
CA THR A 79 0.30 16.05 -2.89
C THR A 79 -0.83 16.53 -1.98
N ILE A 80 -1.74 15.65 -1.62
CA ILE A 80 -2.84 16.00 -0.74
C ILE A 80 -2.32 16.41 0.63
N ARG A 81 -1.35 15.67 1.16
CA ARG A 81 -0.77 16.03 2.46
C ARG A 81 -0.11 17.39 2.44
N ALA A 82 0.61 17.69 1.36
CA ALA A 82 1.26 18.98 1.23
C ALA A 82 0.24 20.10 1.17
N PHE A 83 -0.85 19.88 0.47
CA PHE A 83 -1.91 20.87 0.37
C PHE A 83 -2.54 21.13 1.73
N LEU A 84 -2.80 20.06 2.50
CA LEU A 84 -3.37 20.21 3.83
C LEU A 84 -2.46 20.99 4.76
N ARG A 85 -1.14 20.77 4.63
CA ARG A 85 -0.19 21.55 5.43
C ARG A 85 -0.25 23.03 5.12
N LEU A 86 -0.38 23.35 3.83
CA LEU A 86 -0.49 24.76 3.44
C LEU A 86 -1.74 25.41 4.00
N LEU A 87 -2.79 24.62 4.21
CA LEU A 87 -4.01 25.13 4.80
C LEU A 87 -3.95 25.21 6.33
N GLY A 88 -2.83 24.81 6.92
CA GLY A 88 -2.69 24.90 8.35
C GLY A 88 -3.16 23.68 9.11
N VAL A 89 -3.50 22.62 8.44
CA VAL A 89 -3.90 21.38 9.09
C VAL A 89 -2.63 20.67 9.54
N SER A 90 -2.58 20.27 10.82
CA SER A 90 -1.39 19.61 11.31
C SER A 90 -1.31 18.19 10.72
N GLU A 91 -0.10 17.76 10.49
CA GLU A 91 0.14 16.44 9.95
C GLU A 91 -0.31 15.37 10.93
N GLU A 92 -0.11 15.64 12.19
CA GLU A 92 -0.49 14.72 13.25
C GLU A 92 -2.01 14.51 13.25
N ALA A 93 -2.79 15.58 13.11
CA ALA A 93 -4.22 15.45 13.05
C ALA A 93 -4.68 14.70 11.81
N ALA A 94 -4.02 14.93 10.68
CA ALA A 94 -4.35 14.23 9.45
C ALA A 94 -4.07 12.74 9.59
N ASP A 95 -2.99 12.38 10.25
CA ASP A 95 -2.65 10.99 10.44
C ASP A 95 -3.62 10.31 11.40
N ALA A 96 -4.11 11.02 12.39
CA ALA A 96 -5.03 10.45 13.36
C ALA A 96 -6.36 10.08 12.70
N ASP A 97 -6.70 10.76 11.64
CA ASP A 97 -7.94 10.49 10.92
C ASP A 97 -7.80 9.40 9.89
N ALA A 98 -6.61 8.98 9.63
CA ALA A 98 -6.36 8.01 8.58
C ALA A 98 -6.81 6.60 8.94
#